data_8987d73e44f5a89adff60b75e4c5a7a5
#
_entry.id   8987d73e44f5a89adff60b75e4c5a7a5
#
_cell.length_a   1.000
_cell.length_b   1.000
_cell.length_c   1.000
_cell.angle_alpha   90.00
_cell.angle_beta   90.00
_cell.angle_gamma   90.00
#
_symmetry.space_group_name_H-M   'P 1'
#
loop_
_entity.id
_entity.type
_entity.pdbx_description
1 polymer ?
#
loop_
_entity_poly.entity_id
_entity_poly.type
_entity_poly.pdbx_seq_one_letter_code
_entity_poly.pdbx_strand_id
1 'polypeptide(L)'
;GDVYKRQMLASRTKAKCDAIAAAIGGDRVKTAQVDADNVADLCELFRAFKPDIVVNVALPYQDLTIMDACLECGVNYLDTANYEPKDEAHFEYSWQWAYQERFKEKGLTAILGCGFDPGVTAIFTAYAAKHHFDEIHYLDIVDCNAGNHGMAFATNFNPEINIREVTQKGRYYENGKWVVTEPHEIHKPLHYPEIGERESYVIYHEELESLVKNYPTIKRARFWMTFGQEYLTHLRVIQNIGMARIDPIIYNGVEICLLYTSDAADE
;
A
#
# COMPACT_ATOMS: atom_id res chain seq x y z
N GLY A 1 -14.43 -6.36 23.74
CA GLY A 1 -14.01 -7.59 24.33
C GLY A 1 -12.51 -7.82 24.26
N ASP A 2 -12.10 -8.87 24.85
CA ASP A 2 -10.70 -9.25 25.09
C ASP A 2 -9.93 -9.78 23.88
N VAL A 3 -10.18 -9.27 22.68
CA VAL A 3 -9.63 -9.83 21.45
C VAL A 3 -8.09 -9.72 21.41
N TYR A 4 -7.51 -8.72 22.07
CA TYR A 4 -6.05 -8.47 22.01
C TYR A 4 -5.39 -8.74 23.35
N LYS A 5 -5.42 -9.99 23.79
CA LYS A 5 -4.81 -10.36 25.08
C LYS A 5 -3.29 -10.32 25.07
N ARG A 6 -2.67 -10.45 23.88
CA ARG A 6 -1.22 -10.53 23.75
C ARG A 6 -0.81 -10.06 22.36
N GLN A 7 0.06 -9.05 22.32
CA GLN A 7 0.60 -8.50 21.09
C GLN A 7 2.13 -8.54 21.08
N MET A 8 2.71 -8.60 19.89
CA MET A 8 4.13 -8.36 19.68
C MET A 8 4.31 -7.31 18.60
N LEU A 9 5.10 -6.29 18.90
CA LEU A 9 5.61 -5.34 17.93
C LEU A 9 7.02 -5.80 17.52
N ALA A 10 7.25 -5.95 16.25
CA ALA A 10 8.52 -6.41 15.73
C ALA A 10 8.96 -5.57 14.53
N SER A 11 10.22 -5.18 14.50
CA SER A 11 10.85 -4.47 13.40
C SER A 11 12.36 -4.64 13.44
N ARG A 12 13.07 -4.15 12.42
CA ARG A 12 14.55 -4.10 12.42
C ARG A 12 15.07 -3.22 13.56
N THR A 13 14.34 -2.18 13.95
CA THR A 13 14.70 -1.23 15.00
C THR A 13 13.89 -1.49 16.27
N LYS A 14 14.35 -2.45 17.09
CA LYS A 14 13.67 -2.84 18.33
C LYS A 14 13.35 -1.65 19.25
N ALA A 15 14.23 -0.66 19.33
CA ALA A 15 14.05 0.51 20.20
C ALA A 15 12.77 1.30 19.87
N LYS A 16 12.36 1.38 18.59
CA LYS A 16 11.08 1.99 18.20
C LYS A 16 9.89 1.19 18.72
N CYS A 17 9.96 -0.14 18.60
CA CYS A 17 8.93 -1.02 19.16
C CYS A 17 8.83 -0.86 20.68
N ASP A 18 9.96 -0.75 21.38
CA ASP A 18 10.02 -0.56 22.83
C ASP A 18 9.39 0.79 23.24
N ALA A 19 9.65 1.86 22.48
CA ALA A 19 9.04 3.18 22.73
C ALA A 19 7.52 3.15 22.57
N ILE A 20 7.02 2.50 21.51
CA ILE A 20 5.57 2.35 21.27
C ILE A 20 4.95 1.50 22.39
N ALA A 21 5.55 0.37 22.75
CA ALA A 21 5.07 -0.49 23.83
C ALA A 21 5.02 0.26 25.17
N ALA A 22 6.03 1.07 25.47
CA ALA A 22 6.07 1.90 26.67
C ALA A 22 4.93 2.97 26.68
N ALA A 23 4.66 3.59 25.53
CA ALA A 23 3.57 4.55 25.40
C ALA A 23 2.17 3.91 25.57
N ILE A 24 1.98 2.67 25.11
CA ILE A 24 0.75 1.91 25.33
C ILE A 24 0.60 1.52 26.80
N GLY A 25 1.69 1.19 27.45
CA GLY A 25 1.73 0.79 28.86
C GLY A 25 1.23 -0.64 29.12
N GLY A 26 1.49 -1.14 30.33
CA GLY A 26 1.13 -2.48 30.75
C GLY A 26 2.10 -3.55 30.22
N ASP A 27 1.73 -4.82 30.40
CA ASP A 27 2.54 -6.01 30.09
C ASP A 27 2.05 -6.82 28.87
N ARG A 28 1.01 -6.34 28.20
CA ARG A 28 0.35 -7.03 27.09
C ARG A 28 1.11 -6.97 25.79
N VAL A 29 1.93 -5.93 25.59
CA VAL A 29 2.71 -5.69 24.39
C VAL A 29 4.14 -6.11 24.63
N LYS A 30 4.61 -7.09 23.86
CA LYS A 30 6.02 -7.49 23.81
C LYS A 30 6.68 -6.89 22.59
N THR A 31 8.00 -6.87 22.57
CA THR A 31 8.79 -6.34 21.48
C THR A 31 9.85 -7.35 21.03
N ALA A 32 10.16 -7.33 19.75
CA ALA A 32 11.24 -8.13 19.18
C ALA A 32 11.96 -7.36 18.08
N GLN A 33 13.22 -7.75 17.84
CA GLN A 33 13.91 -7.37 16.62
C GLN A 33 13.75 -8.50 15.61
N VAL A 34 13.42 -8.16 14.36
CA VAL A 34 13.32 -9.10 13.25
C VAL A 34 13.60 -8.40 11.94
N ASP A 35 14.25 -9.09 11.03
CA ASP A 35 14.36 -8.66 9.65
C ASP A 35 13.24 -9.31 8.84
N ALA A 36 12.33 -8.49 8.33
CA ALA A 36 11.18 -8.95 7.52
C ALA A 36 11.57 -9.43 6.11
N ASP A 37 12.79 -9.17 5.67
CA ASP A 37 13.35 -9.74 4.43
C ASP A 37 13.91 -11.17 4.66
N ASN A 38 13.92 -11.69 5.90
CA ASN A 38 14.46 -13.01 6.24
C ASN A 38 13.37 -13.95 6.77
N VAL A 39 12.97 -14.92 5.94
CA VAL A 39 11.95 -15.92 6.30
C VAL A 39 12.34 -16.74 7.53
N ALA A 40 13.63 -17.10 7.69
CA ALA A 40 14.06 -17.91 8.82
C ALA A 40 13.94 -17.17 10.16
N ASP A 41 14.31 -15.89 10.21
CA ASP A 41 14.19 -15.02 11.38
C ASP A 41 12.72 -14.82 11.76
N LEU A 42 11.86 -14.59 10.77
CA LEU A 42 10.41 -14.50 10.96
C LEU A 42 9.85 -15.80 11.52
N CYS A 43 10.24 -16.94 10.97
CA CYS A 43 9.78 -18.26 11.44
C CYS A 43 10.25 -18.55 12.87
N GLU A 44 11.47 -18.18 13.25
CA GLU A 44 11.93 -18.30 14.63
C GLU A 44 11.05 -17.50 15.57
N LEU A 45 10.78 -16.23 15.23
CA LEU A 45 9.91 -15.36 16.01
C LEU A 45 8.49 -15.92 16.11
N PHE A 46 7.90 -16.39 15.00
CA PHE A 46 6.54 -16.91 14.98
C PHE A 46 6.41 -18.21 15.80
N ARG A 47 7.39 -19.12 15.74
CA ARG A 47 7.42 -20.32 16.57
C ARG A 47 7.55 -20.01 18.06
N ALA A 48 8.34 -18.99 18.40
CA ALA A 48 8.53 -18.56 19.80
C ALA A 48 7.28 -17.86 20.35
N PHE A 49 6.69 -16.94 19.59
CA PHE A 49 5.54 -16.15 20.05
C PHE A 49 4.20 -16.85 19.84
N LYS A 50 4.06 -17.66 18.78
CA LYS A 50 2.85 -18.38 18.34
C LYS A 50 1.67 -17.42 18.13
N PRO A 51 1.75 -16.51 17.17
CA PRO A 51 0.66 -15.62 16.85
C PRO A 51 -0.47 -16.37 16.13
N ASP A 52 -1.71 -15.95 16.31
CA ASP A 52 -2.86 -16.41 15.53
C ASP A 52 -2.91 -15.72 14.16
N ILE A 53 -2.41 -14.50 14.10
CA ILE A 53 -2.37 -13.69 12.89
C ILE A 53 -1.16 -12.74 12.92
N VAL A 54 -0.56 -12.56 11.78
CA VAL A 54 0.44 -11.50 11.53
C VAL A 54 -0.24 -10.35 10.83
N VAL A 55 -0.08 -9.14 11.38
CA VAL A 55 -0.51 -7.89 10.74
C VAL A 55 0.75 -7.22 10.19
N ASN A 56 0.87 -7.22 8.87
CA ASN A 56 1.99 -6.62 8.18
C ASN A 56 1.68 -5.13 7.91
N VAL A 57 2.46 -4.25 8.51
CA VAL A 57 2.45 -2.80 8.28
C VAL A 57 3.84 -2.31 7.88
N ALA A 58 4.69 -3.21 7.39
CA ALA A 58 5.97 -2.88 6.80
C ALA A 58 5.77 -2.31 5.38
N LEU A 59 6.88 -1.98 4.72
CA LEU A 59 6.81 -1.59 3.31
C LEU A 59 6.36 -2.78 2.43
N PRO A 60 5.76 -2.53 1.27
CA PRO A 60 5.19 -3.58 0.41
C PRO A 60 6.22 -4.62 -0.07
N TYR A 61 7.48 -4.27 -0.04
CA TYR A 61 8.59 -5.15 -0.47
C TYR A 61 8.72 -6.44 0.36
N GLN A 62 8.24 -6.44 1.61
CA GLN A 62 8.35 -7.56 2.53
C GLN A 62 7.14 -8.51 2.51
N ASP A 63 6.08 -8.17 1.80
CA ASP A 63 4.81 -8.91 1.84
C ASP A 63 4.99 -10.41 1.55
N LEU A 64 5.67 -10.74 0.45
CA LEU A 64 5.83 -12.13 0.04
C LEU A 64 6.70 -12.92 1.03
N THR A 65 7.75 -12.30 1.57
CA THR A 65 8.63 -12.93 2.57
C THR A 65 7.86 -13.23 3.86
N ILE A 66 7.02 -12.30 4.30
CA ILE A 66 6.17 -12.49 5.48
C ILE A 66 5.09 -13.55 5.21
N MET A 67 4.49 -13.55 4.00
CA MET A 67 3.52 -14.59 3.60
C MET A 67 4.14 -15.98 3.56
N ASP A 68 5.39 -16.14 3.09
CA ASP A 68 6.11 -17.40 3.12
C ASP A 68 6.34 -17.89 4.56
N ALA A 69 6.77 -17.00 5.47
CA ALA A 69 6.93 -17.33 6.88
C ALA A 69 5.59 -17.71 7.55
N CYS A 70 4.50 -17.02 7.21
CA CYS A 70 3.15 -17.36 7.67
C CYS A 70 2.73 -18.75 7.22
N LEU A 71 2.95 -19.07 5.95
CA LEU A 71 2.68 -20.41 5.42
C LEU A 71 3.55 -21.49 6.10
N GLU A 72 4.84 -21.24 6.31
CA GLU A 72 5.72 -22.21 6.95
C GLU A 72 5.32 -22.48 8.39
N CYS A 73 4.89 -21.45 9.13
CA CYS A 73 4.56 -21.54 10.54
C CYS A 73 3.06 -21.80 10.83
N GLY A 74 2.21 -21.84 9.80
CA GLY A 74 0.77 -22.07 9.98
C GLY A 74 0.04 -20.89 10.63
N VAL A 75 0.36 -19.67 10.21
CA VAL A 75 -0.18 -18.42 10.77
C VAL A 75 -0.99 -17.67 9.72
N ASN A 76 -2.10 -17.05 10.12
CA ASN A 76 -2.87 -16.19 9.24
C ASN A 76 -2.14 -14.88 8.95
N TYR A 77 -2.45 -14.26 7.82
CA TYR A 77 -1.81 -13.05 7.33
C TYR A 77 -2.81 -11.94 7.09
N LEU A 78 -2.40 -10.70 7.34
CA LEU A 78 -3.13 -9.49 6.96
C LEU A 78 -2.11 -8.40 6.61
N ASP A 79 -2.36 -7.65 5.53
CA ASP A 79 -1.61 -6.44 5.19
C ASP A 79 -2.53 -5.24 4.92
N THR A 80 -1.93 -4.09 4.64
CA THR A 80 -2.63 -2.83 4.39
C THR A 80 -2.42 -2.30 2.96
N ALA A 81 -1.64 -2.99 2.15
CA ALA A 81 -1.31 -2.63 0.76
C ALA A 81 -1.09 -3.90 -0.05
N ASN A 82 -0.53 -3.80 -1.24
CA ASN A 82 -0.11 -4.93 -2.05
C ASN A 82 1.41 -4.96 -2.25
N TYR A 83 1.93 -6.13 -2.60
CA TYR A 83 3.35 -6.30 -2.91
C TYR A 83 3.80 -5.44 -4.08
N GLU A 84 5.00 -4.88 -3.95
CA GLU A 84 5.71 -4.20 -5.01
C GLU A 84 7.17 -4.67 -5.09
N PRO A 85 7.71 -5.03 -6.27
CA PRO A 85 9.14 -5.27 -6.44
C PRO A 85 9.98 -4.02 -6.16
N LYS A 86 11.16 -4.20 -5.54
CA LYS A 86 12.07 -3.07 -5.25
C LYS A 86 12.63 -2.42 -6.52
N ASP A 87 12.85 -3.22 -7.55
CA ASP A 87 13.50 -2.85 -8.81
C ASP A 87 12.54 -2.38 -9.91
N GLU A 88 11.25 -2.48 -9.67
CA GLU A 88 10.21 -2.06 -10.61
C GLU A 88 9.06 -1.36 -9.88
N ALA A 89 8.71 -0.16 -10.31
CA ALA A 89 7.52 0.54 -9.80
C ALA A 89 6.27 -0.07 -10.46
N HIS A 90 5.77 -1.14 -9.87
CA HIS A 90 4.65 -1.89 -10.41
C HIS A 90 3.80 -2.51 -9.30
N PHE A 91 2.62 -1.93 -9.08
CA PHE A 91 1.66 -2.39 -8.09
C PHE A 91 0.65 -3.33 -8.75
N GLU A 92 0.47 -4.53 -8.22
CA GLU A 92 -0.62 -5.43 -8.61
C GLU A 92 -0.79 -6.57 -7.60
N TYR A 93 -2.00 -7.12 -7.51
CA TYR A 93 -2.28 -8.24 -6.61
C TYR A 93 -1.85 -9.60 -7.14
N SER A 94 -1.45 -9.73 -8.39
CA SER A 94 -1.11 -11.04 -9.00
C SER A 94 -0.07 -11.82 -8.20
N TRP A 95 0.94 -11.14 -7.66
CA TRP A 95 1.98 -11.71 -6.81
C TRP A 95 1.43 -12.40 -5.57
N GLN A 96 0.55 -11.71 -4.86
CA GLN A 96 -0.04 -12.24 -3.62
C GLN A 96 -1.19 -13.22 -3.91
N TRP A 97 -1.98 -13.02 -4.96
CA TRP A 97 -3.01 -13.98 -5.37
C TRP A 97 -2.43 -15.33 -5.80
N ALA A 98 -1.18 -15.39 -6.26
CA ALA A 98 -0.47 -16.64 -6.52
C ALA A 98 -0.32 -17.53 -5.27
N TYR A 99 -0.45 -16.96 -4.08
CA TYR A 99 -0.41 -17.69 -2.80
C TYR A 99 -1.74 -18.34 -2.43
N GLN A 100 -2.84 -18.05 -3.12
CA GLN A 100 -4.19 -18.45 -2.73
C GLN A 100 -4.31 -19.95 -2.44
N GLU A 101 -3.87 -20.83 -3.35
CA GLU A 101 -4.01 -22.27 -3.15
C GLU A 101 -3.11 -22.76 -2.00
N ARG A 102 -1.93 -22.21 -1.83
CA ARG A 102 -1.02 -22.55 -0.72
C ARG A 102 -1.65 -22.26 0.66
N PHE A 103 -2.30 -21.07 0.80
CA PHE A 103 -3.03 -20.72 2.04
C PHE A 103 -4.23 -21.62 2.24
N LYS A 104 -5.01 -21.86 1.19
CA LYS A 104 -6.20 -22.71 1.21
C LYS A 104 -5.89 -24.17 1.61
N GLU A 105 -4.85 -24.76 1.05
CA GLU A 105 -4.41 -26.12 1.38
C GLU A 105 -4.02 -26.27 2.85
N LYS A 106 -3.51 -25.21 3.47
CA LYS A 106 -3.16 -25.18 4.90
C LYS A 106 -4.32 -24.75 5.81
N GLY A 107 -5.48 -24.41 5.26
CA GLY A 107 -6.62 -23.91 6.02
C GLY A 107 -6.35 -22.53 6.64
N LEU A 108 -5.47 -21.74 6.03
CA LEU A 108 -5.08 -20.41 6.48
C LEU A 108 -5.81 -19.32 5.67
N THR A 109 -5.92 -18.15 6.28
CA THR A 109 -6.51 -16.96 5.67
C THR A 109 -5.44 -15.87 5.48
N ALA A 110 -5.42 -15.28 4.28
CA ALA A 110 -4.71 -14.03 4.02
C ALA A 110 -5.73 -12.95 3.65
N ILE A 111 -5.73 -11.84 4.38
CA ILE A 111 -6.54 -10.65 4.08
C ILE A 111 -5.60 -9.60 3.51
N LEU A 112 -5.81 -9.25 2.25
CA LEU A 112 -4.94 -8.34 1.51
C LEU A 112 -5.58 -6.96 1.39
N GLY A 113 -4.75 -5.91 1.48
CA GLY A 113 -5.20 -4.54 1.29
C GLY A 113 -6.24 -4.09 2.33
N CYS A 114 -6.01 -4.36 3.61
CA CYS A 114 -6.91 -4.00 4.70
C CYS A 114 -6.53 -2.64 5.32
N GLY A 115 -6.31 -1.64 4.46
CA GLY A 115 -6.02 -0.26 4.82
C GLY A 115 -7.22 0.67 4.63
N PHE A 116 -6.95 1.89 4.23
CA PHE A 116 -7.98 2.86 3.86
C PHE A 116 -8.31 2.72 2.36
N ASP A 117 -7.34 2.96 1.52
CA ASP A 117 -7.32 2.67 0.09
C ASP A 117 -5.98 1.97 -0.24
N PRO A 118 -6.02 0.66 -0.45
CA PRO A 118 -7.16 -0.27 -0.43
C PRO A 118 -7.68 -0.60 0.98
N GLY A 119 -8.96 -0.95 1.06
CA GLY A 119 -9.60 -1.51 2.26
C GLY A 119 -10.96 -0.90 2.55
N VAL A 120 -11.03 0.31 3.13
CA VAL A 120 -12.30 0.99 3.43
C VAL A 120 -13.10 1.25 2.16
N THR A 121 -12.47 1.59 1.05
CA THR A 121 -13.09 1.74 -0.27
C THR A 121 -13.81 0.47 -0.74
N ALA A 122 -13.20 -0.69 -0.49
CA ALA A 122 -13.82 -1.98 -0.79
C ALA A 122 -15.03 -2.26 0.13
N ILE A 123 -14.95 -1.89 1.41
CA ILE A 123 -16.06 -2.03 2.38
C ILE A 123 -17.23 -1.12 1.98
N PHE A 124 -16.97 0.13 1.59
CA PHE A 124 -18.01 1.04 1.12
C PHE A 124 -18.68 0.53 -0.16
N THR A 125 -17.89 -0.02 -1.10
CA THR A 125 -18.44 -0.64 -2.31
C THR A 125 -19.30 -1.85 -1.98
N ALA A 126 -18.86 -2.71 -1.08
CA ALA A 126 -19.64 -3.87 -0.64
C ALA A 126 -20.94 -3.46 0.09
N TYR A 127 -20.87 -2.43 0.92
CA TYR A 127 -22.05 -1.89 1.59
C TYR A 127 -23.04 -1.31 0.58
N ALA A 128 -22.58 -0.54 -0.39
CA ALA A 128 -23.40 0.03 -1.44
C ALA A 128 -24.07 -1.05 -2.30
N ALA A 129 -23.30 -2.06 -2.72
CA ALA A 129 -23.80 -3.20 -3.48
C ALA A 129 -24.88 -3.98 -2.70
N LYS A 130 -24.71 -4.12 -1.39
CA LYS A 130 -25.67 -4.87 -0.55
C LYS A 130 -26.96 -4.10 -0.26
N HIS A 131 -26.91 -2.80 -0.15
CA HIS A 131 -28.00 -2.01 0.44
C HIS A 131 -28.62 -0.96 -0.51
N HIS A 132 -27.94 -0.59 -1.59
CA HIS A 132 -28.34 0.56 -2.41
C HIS A 132 -28.43 0.27 -3.91
N PHE A 133 -27.76 -0.77 -4.40
CA PHE A 133 -27.71 -1.07 -5.83
C PHE A 133 -27.94 -2.56 -6.11
N ASP A 134 -28.73 -2.86 -7.12
CA ASP A 134 -28.88 -4.24 -7.64
C ASP A 134 -27.65 -4.64 -8.45
N GLU A 135 -27.07 -3.68 -9.19
CA GLU A 135 -25.84 -3.84 -9.99
C GLU A 135 -24.99 -2.57 -9.93
N ILE A 136 -23.68 -2.73 -9.92
CA ILE A 136 -22.72 -1.64 -10.03
C ILE A 136 -22.13 -1.65 -11.44
N HIS A 137 -22.45 -0.64 -12.25
CA HIS A 137 -21.92 -0.51 -13.60
C HIS A 137 -20.74 0.46 -13.69
N TYR A 138 -20.74 1.51 -12.88
CA TYR A 138 -19.70 2.54 -12.85
C TYR A 138 -19.26 2.78 -11.44
N LEU A 139 -17.95 2.73 -11.24
CA LEU A 139 -17.30 2.94 -9.96
C LEU A 139 -16.21 3.99 -10.14
N ASP A 140 -16.33 5.09 -9.44
CA ASP A 140 -15.26 6.08 -9.30
C ASP A 140 -14.92 6.19 -7.81
N ILE A 141 -13.68 5.86 -7.45
CA ILE A 141 -13.12 6.17 -6.14
C ILE A 141 -12.45 7.53 -6.29
N VAL A 142 -12.73 8.42 -5.35
CA VAL A 142 -12.30 9.82 -5.45
C VAL A 142 -11.65 10.22 -4.14
N ASP A 143 -10.32 10.30 -4.17
CA ASP A 143 -9.50 10.72 -3.04
C ASP A 143 -9.10 12.19 -3.17
N CYS A 144 -9.29 12.96 -2.09
CA CYS A 144 -8.99 14.36 -2.05
C CYS A 144 -8.03 14.70 -0.91
N ASN A 145 -6.78 14.96 -1.26
CA ASN A 145 -5.83 15.55 -0.35
C ASN A 145 -5.98 17.09 -0.36
N ALA A 146 -6.63 17.63 0.66
CA ALA A 146 -6.78 19.07 0.86
C ALA A 146 -5.76 19.65 1.86
N GLY A 147 -4.80 18.84 2.32
CA GLY A 147 -3.79 19.23 3.28
C GLY A 147 -2.81 20.28 2.74
N ASN A 148 -2.20 21.00 3.65
CA ASN A 148 -1.10 21.94 3.36
C ASN A 148 0.02 21.70 4.39
N HIS A 149 1.17 21.27 3.88
CA HIS A 149 2.35 20.98 4.71
C HIS A 149 3.28 22.21 4.89
N GLY A 150 2.90 23.38 4.37
CA GLY A 150 3.74 24.59 4.35
C GLY A 150 4.95 24.49 3.43
N MET A 151 5.02 23.48 2.59
CA MET A 151 6.08 23.23 1.61
C MET A 151 5.48 23.00 0.23
N ALA A 152 6.17 23.43 -0.82
CA ALA A 152 5.72 23.25 -2.21
C ALA A 152 5.75 21.79 -2.66
N PHE A 153 6.63 20.98 -2.09
CA PHE A 153 6.76 19.56 -2.36
C PHE A 153 6.89 18.80 -1.04
N ALA A 154 5.82 18.18 -0.61
CA ALA A 154 5.76 17.37 0.61
C ALA A 154 4.61 16.35 0.53
N THR A 155 4.76 15.27 1.25
CA THR A 155 3.74 14.26 1.49
C THR A 155 3.79 13.84 2.96
N ASN A 156 2.66 13.45 3.52
CA ASN A 156 2.59 12.82 4.84
C ASN A 156 2.58 11.27 4.73
N PHE A 157 2.80 10.77 3.54
CA PHE A 157 2.96 9.38 3.21
C PHE A 157 4.45 9.05 3.02
N ASN A 158 4.84 7.78 2.93
CA ASN A 158 6.22 7.42 2.61
C ASN A 158 6.63 8.09 1.29
N PRO A 159 7.67 8.96 1.26
CA PRO A 159 7.98 9.73 0.06
C PRO A 159 8.39 8.87 -1.14
N GLU A 160 9.09 7.75 -0.90
CA GLU A 160 9.49 6.83 -1.94
C GLU A 160 8.27 6.18 -2.59
N ILE A 161 7.41 5.56 -1.78
CA ILE A 161 6.20 4.88 -2.28
C ILE A 161 5.30 5.89 -2.99
N ASN A 162 5.11 7.09 -2.42
CA ASN A 162 4.32 8.13 -3.04
C ASN A 162 4.86 8.55 -4.42
N ILE A 163 6.18 8.78 -4.55
CA ILE A 163 6.79 9.15 -5.84
C ILE A 163 6.64 7.99 -6.84
N ARG A 164 6.88 6.75 -6.43
CA ARG A 164 6.71 5.56 -7.28
C ARG A 164 5.27 5.45 -7.80
N GLU A 165 4.31 5.58 -6.91
CA GLU A 165 2.88 5.50 -7.23
C GLU A 165 2.46 6.60 -8.22
N VAL A 166 2.77 7.86 -7.93
CA VAL A 166 2.28 8.99 -8.74
C VAL A 166 3.06 9.19 -10.05
N THR A 167 4.23 8.57 -10.21
CA THR A 167 5.02 8.64 -11.45
C THR A 167 4.78 7.47 -12.39
N GLN A 168 4.13 6.40 -11.94
CA GLN A 168 3.80 5.27 -12.80
C GLN A 168 2.68 5.61 -13.79
N LYS A 169 2.52 4.77 -14.82
CA LYS A 169 1.42 4.88 -15.77
C LYS A 169 0.07 4.72 -15.07
N GLY A 170 -0.88 5.54 -15.43
CA GLY A 170 -2.25 5.37 -15.01
C GLY A 170 -2.87 4.10 -15.60
N ARG A 171 -3.79 3.48 -14.88
CA ARG A 171 -4.49 2.29 -15.35
C ARG A 171 -5.91 2.27 -14.79
N TYR A 172 -6.89 2.10 -15.64
CA TYR A 172 -8.29 1.99 -15.23
C TYR A 172 -9.00 0.90 -16.03
N TYR A 173 -10.16 0.47 -15.54
CA TYR A 173 -10.96 -0.55 -16.20
C TYR A 173 -12.10 0.08 -17.00
N GLU A 174 -12.30 -0.37 -18.25
CA GLU A 174 -13.41 0.07 -19.08
C GLU A 174 -13.82 -1.01 -20.11
N ASN A 175 -15.10 -1.34 -20.13
CA ASN A 175 -15.72 -2.27 -21.09
C ASN A 175 -14.99 -3.62 -21.19
N GLY A 176 -14.66 -4.22 -20.07
CA GLY A 176 -14.01 -5.54 -20.03
C GLY A 176 -12.50 -5.52 -20.22
N LYS A 177 -11.88 -4.33 -20.25
CA LYS A 177 -10.44 -4.18 -20.52
C LYS A 177 -9.78 -3.19 -19.56
N TRP A 178 -8.54 -3.46 -19.24
CA TRP A 178 -7.66 -2.48 -18.61
C TRP A 178 -7.11 -1.54 -19.67
N VAL A 179 -7.25 -0.25 -19.42
CA VAL A 179 -6.72 0.83 -20.26
C VAL A 179 -5.55 1.47 -19.53
N VAL A 180 -4.41 1.55 -20.18
CA VAL A 180 -3.19 2.17 -19.65
C VAL A 180 -3.06 3.57 -20.24
N THR A 181 -2.68 4.54 -19.40
CA THR A 181 -2.47 5.94 -19.79
C THR A 181 -1.07 6.41 -19.37
N GLU A 182 -0.62 7.50 -19.93
CA GLU A 182 0.57 8.17 -19.39
C GLU A 182 0.24 8.79 -18.00
N PRO A 183 1.24 9.02 -17.15
CA PRO A 183 1.02 9.62 -15.84
C PRO A 183 0.27 10.95 -15.95
N HIS A 184 -0.80 11.09 -15.19
CA HIS A 184 -1.64 12.31 -15.13
C HIS A 184 -2.28 12.75 -16.45
N GLU A 185 -2.34 11.88 -17.48
CA GLU A 185 -2.92 12.20 -18.80
C GLU A 185 -4.41 12.51 -18.71
N ILE A 186 -5.17 11.74 -17.93
CA ILE A 186 -6.61 11.95 -17.75
C ILE A 186 -6.83 12.73 -16.47
N HIS A 187 -7.34 13.94 -16.59
CA HIS A 187 -7.66 14.78 -15.45
C HIS A 187 -8.88 15.66 -15.73
N LYS A 188 -9.53 16.10 -14.66
CA LYS A 188 -10.63 17.06 -14.70
C LYS A 188 -10.87 17.68 -13.33
N PRO A 189 -11.46 18.87 -13.25
CA PRO A 189 -11.94 19.38 -11.98
C PRO A 189 -13.11 18.52 -11.47
N LEU A 190 -13.06 18.18 -10.20
CA LEU A 190 -14.13 17.53 -9.45
C LEU A 190 -14.53 18.43 -8.27
N HIS A 191 -15.82 18.43 -7.97
CA HIS A 191 -16.33 19.16 -6.82
C HIS A 191 -16.37 18.25 -5.60
N TYR A 192 -15.67 18.67 -4.56
CA TYR A 192 -15.64 17.98 -3.26
C TYR A 192 -16.47 18.74 -2.25
N PRO A 193 -17.43 18.11 -1.57
CA PRO A 193 -18.20 18.75 -0.52
C PRO A 193 -17.29 19.42 0.51
N GLU A 194 -17.61 20.64 0.93
CA GLU A 194 -16.87 21.44 1.92
C GLU A 194 -15.45 21.90 1.50
N ILE A 195 -14.86 21.30 0.47
CA ILE A 195 -13.50 21.60 -0.01
C ILE A 195 -13.55 22.48 -1.28
N GLY A 196 -14.59 22.29 -2.12
CA GLY A 196 -14.74 22.96 -3.42
C GLY A 196 -14.10 22.19 -4.57
N GLU A 197 -13.84 22.88 -5.68
CA GLU A 197 -13.26 22.28 -6.86
C GLU A 197 -11.76 22.01 -6.69
N ARG A 198 -11.34 20.81 -7.11
CA ARG A 198 -9.94 20.39 -7.17
C ARG A 198 -9.67 19.65 -8.46
N GLU A 199 -8.55 19.93 -9.08
CA GLU A 199 -8.08 19.15 -10.22
C GLU A 199 -7.75 17.74 -9.76
N SER A 200 -8.37 16.76 -10.41
CA SER A 200 -8.28 15.34 -10.04
C SER A 200 -7.77 14.55 -11.22
N TYR A 201 -6.86 13.65 -10.96
CA TYR A 201 -6.11 12.88 -11.95
C TYR A 201 -6.44 11.39 -11.81
N VAL A 202 -6.65 10.71 -12.94
CA VAL A 202 -6.76 9.26 -12.94
C VAL A 202 -5.36 8.67 -12.73
N ILE A 203 -5.24 7.88 -11.68
CA ILE A 203 -4.06 7.07 -11.42
C ILE A 203 -4.46 5.59 -11.38
N TYR A 204 -3.49 4.71 -11.39
CA TYR A 204 -3.73 3.32 -11.03
C TYR A 204 -3.79 3.18 -9.52
N HIS A 205 -4.73 2.40 -9.03
CA HIS A 205 -4.78 2.00 -7.63
C HIS A 205 -5.28 0.56 -7.53
N GLU A 206 -4.63 -0.25 -6.71
CA GLU A 206 -4.74 -1.70 -6.73
C GLU A 206 -6.10 -2.26 -6.36
N GLU A 207 -6.89 -1.58 -5.51
CA GLU A 207 -8.22 -2.07 -5.14
C GLU A 207 -9.15 -2.20 -6.36
N LEU A 208 -8.89 -1.46 -7.43
CA LEU A 208 -9.67 -1.61 -8.65
C LEU A 208 -9.62 -3.04 -9.20
N GLU A 209 -8.49 -3.75 -9.02
CA GLU A 209 -8.36 -5.15 -9.47
C GLU A 209 -9.31 -6.06 -8.69
N SER A 210 -9.34 -5.93 -7.36
CA SER A 210 -10.21 -6.74 -6.51
C SER A 210 -11.68 -6.40 -6.70
N LEU A 211 -12.01 -5.12 -6.89
CA LEU A 211 -13.38 -4.66 -7.11
C LEU A 211 -13.94 -5.14 -8.45
N VAL A 212 -13.19 -4.99 -9.53
CA VAL A 212 -13.59 -5.50 -10.86
C VAL A 212 -13.73 -7.02 -10.85
N LYS A 213 -12.83 -7.74 -10.16
CA LYS A 213 -12.88 -9.20 -10.04
C LYS A 213 -14.14 -9.68 -9.29
N ASN A 214 -14.55 -8.97 -8.24
CA ASN A 214 -15.65 -9.38 -7.36
C ASN A 214 -17.02 -8.83 -7.81
N TYR A 215 -17.05 -7.77 -8.62
CA TYR A 215 -18.27 -7.16 -9.17
C TYR A 215 -18.26 -7.19 -10.70
N PRO A 216 -18.59 -8.34 -11.32
CA PRO A 216 -18.48 -8.52 -12.78
C PRO A 216 -19.44 -7.66 -13.61
N THR A 217 -20.41 -6.99 -13.00
CA THR A 217 -21.29 -6.02 -13.64
C THR A 217 -20.62 -4.66 -13.90
N ILE A 218 -19.45 -4.41 -13.31
CA ILE A 218 -18.70 -3.17 -13.51
C ILE A 218 -18.24 -3.06 -14.97
N LYS A 219 -18.65 -1.97 -15.61
CA LYS A 219 -18.26 -1.60 -16.98
C LYS A 219 -17.09 -0.61 -16.99
N ARG A 220 -17.01 0.23 -15.94
CA ARG A 220 -15.89 1.18 -15.75
C ARG A 220 -15.57 1.31 -14.27
N ALA A 221 -14.28 1.25 -13.94
CA ALA A 221 -13.75 1.56 -12.61
C ALA A 221 -12.52 2.46 -12.74
N ARG A 222 -12.51 3.58 -11.99
CA ARG A 222 -11.42 4.57 -11.98
C ARG A 222 -11.11 4.99 -10.56
N PHE A 223 -9.84 5.28 -10.33
CA PHE A 223 -9.37 5.94 -9.13
C PHE A 223 -8.90 7.36 -9.48
N TRP A 224 -9.35 8.32 -8.71
CA TRP A 224 -9.04 9.74 -8.90
C TRP A 224 -8.36 10.27 -7.66
N MET A 225 -7.24 10.95 -7.83
CA MET A 225 -6.52 11.59 -6.74
C MET A 225 -6.22 13.05 -7.08
N THR A 226 -6.24 13.91 -6.06
CA THR A 226 -5.93 15.33 -6.22
C THR A 226 -4.47 15.60 -5.96
N PHE A 227 -3.88 16.46 -6.78
CA PHE A 227 -2.52 16.96 -6.60
C PHE A 227 -2.49 18.48 -6.75
N GLY A 228 -1.70 19.16 -5.91
CA GLY A 228 -1.41 20.57 -6.06
C GLY A 228 -0.51 20.84 -7.27
N GLN A 229 -0.71 21.97 -7.98
CA GLN A 229 0.11 22.32 -9.14
C GLN A 229 1.59 22.52 -8.78
N GLU A 230 1.87 23.02 -7.59
CA GLU A 230 3.25 23.15 -7.09
C GLU A 230 3.89 21.77 -6.91
N TYR A 231 3.17 20.82 -6.31
CA TYR A 231 3.63 19.45 -6.16
C TYR A 231 3.97 18.81 -7.51
N LEU A 232 3.05 18.85 -8.47
CA LEU A 232 3.27 18.27 -9.80
C LEU A 232 4.41 18.98 -10.57
N THR A 233 4.60 20.27 -10.36
CA THR A 233 5.72 21.02 -10.97
C THR A 233 7.05 20.52 -10.44
N HIS A 234 7.19 20.37 -9.12
CA HIS A 234 8.41 19.87 -8.50
C HIS A 234 8.66 18.41 -8.84
N LEU A 235 7.61 17.57 -8.83
CA LEU A 235 7.70 16.18 -9.24
C LEU A 235 8.26 16.04 -10.66
N ARG A 236 7.78 16.86 -11.60
CA ARG A 236 8.27 16.87 -12.99
C ARG A 236 9.74 17.29 -13.07
N VAL A 237 10.17 18.26 -12.28
CA VAL A 237 11.59 18.64 -12.21
C VAL A 237 12.44 17.49 -11.71
N ILE A 238 12.04 16.84 -10.63
CA ILE A 238 12.73 15.67 -10.05
C ILE A 238 12.85 14.54 -11.08
N GLN A 239 11.76 14.25 -11.82
CA GLN A 239 11.77 13.27 -12.90
C GLN A 239 12.74 13.65 -14.03
N ASN A 240 12.67 14.90 -14.50
CA ASN A 240 13.48 15.38 -15.63
C ASN A 240 14.99 15.37 -15.34
N ILE A 241 15.39 15.61 -14.10
CA ILE A 241 16.80 15.54 -13.67
C ILE A 241 17.23 14.14 -13.21
N GLY A 242 16.34 13.16 -13.28
CA GLY A 242 16.62 11.76 -12.94
C GLY A 242 16.68 11.45 -11.45
N MET A 243 16.22 12.34 -10.58
CA MET A 243 16.23 12.11 -9.12
C MET A 243 15.09 11.19 -8.64
N ALA A 244 14.10 10.91 -9.50
CA ALA A 244 13.04 9.92 -9.21
C ALA A 244 13.40 8.49 -9.66
N ARG A 245 14.66 8.24 -10.02
CA ARG A 245 15.13 6.91 -10.47
C ARG A 245 15.21 5.95 -9.30
N ILE A 246 14.77 4.72 -9.53
CA ILE A 246 14.90 3.60 -8.61
C ILE A 246 16.19 2.79 -8.83
N ASP A 247 16.81 2.92 -10.00
CA ASP A 247 18.08 2.27 -10.31
C ASP A 247 19.25 3.09 -9.73
N PRO A 248 20.24 2.43 -9.15
CA PRO A 248 21.39 3.11 -8.55
C PRO A 248 22.29 3.76 -9.60
N ILE A 249 22.94 4.84 -9.20
CA ILE A 249 24.00 5.51 -9.99
C ILE A 249 25.33 5.44 -9.22
N ILE A 250 26.42 5.42 -9.96
CA ILE A 250 27.76 5.54 -9.36
C ILE A 250 28.20 7.00 -9.39
N TYR A 251 28.39 7.57 -8.23
CA TYR A 251 28.93 8.91 -8.07
C TYR A 251 30.19 8.89 -7.22
N ASN A 252 31.32 9.34 -7.77
CA ASN A 252 32.64 9.29 -7.13
C ASN A 252 33.03 7.91 -6.58
N GLY A 253 32.65 6.83 -7.29
CA GLY A 253 32.93 5.45 -6.86
C GLY A 253 32.00 4.90 -5.77
N VAL A 254 31.00 5.66 -5.38
CA VAL A 254 29.95 5.25 -4.42
C VAL A 254 28.64 5.01 -5.18
N GLU A 255 28.02 3.89 -4.91
CA GLU A 255 26.68 3.60 -5.41
C GLU A 255 25.65 4.41 -4.62
N ILE A 256 24.84 5.16 -5.32
CA ILE A 256 23.79 6.01 -4.75
C ILE A 256 22.48 5.68 -5.46
N CYS A 257 21.45 5.36 -4.71
CA CYS A 257 20.07 5.40 -5.20
C CYS A 257 19.44 6.74 -4.81
N LEU A 258 19.01 7.54 -5.78
CA LEU A 258 18.53 8.90 -5.52
C LEU A 258 17.16 8.92 -4.84
N LEU A 259 16.35 7.89 -5.04
CA LEU A 259 15.03 7.76 -4.39
C LEU A 259 15.15 7.17 -2.98
N TYR A 260 16.16 6.33 -2.73
CA TYR A 260 16.38 5.62 -1.46
C TYR A 260 17.36 6.31 -0.51
N THR A 261 17.73 7.55 -0.75
CA THR A 261 18.80 8.20 0.04
C THR A 261 18.43 8.52 1.47
N SER A 262 17.27 8.17 1.94
CA SER A 262 16.93 8.38 3.33
C SER A 262 16.49 7.08 3.99
N ASP A 263 17.17 6.72 5.07
CA ASP A 263 16.61 5.94 6.16
C ASP A 263 15.43 6.68 6.83
N ALA A 264 14.83 7.67 6.16
CA ALA A 264 13.73 8.49 6.65
C ALA A 264 12.45 7.67 6.88
N ALA A 265 12.36 6.48 6.29
CA ALA A 265 11.33 5.50 6.68
C ALA A 265 11.62 4.87 8.06
N ASP A 266 12.82 5.09 8.58
CA ASP A 266 13.25 4.60 9.90
C ASP A 266 13.26 5.70 10.97
N GLU A 267 12.87 6.96 10.66
CA GLU A 267 12.76 8.04 11.66
C GLU A 267 11.29 8.28 12.11
#